data_a0d1e716eeff7562bb2ef16b18641fda
#
_entry.id   a0d1e716eeff7562bb2ef16b18641fda
#
_cell.length_a   1.000
_cell.length_b   1.000
_cell.length_c   1.000
_cell.angle_alpha   90.00
_cell.angle_beta   90.00
_cell.angle_gamma   90.00
#
_symmetry.space_group_name_H-M   'P 1'
#
loop_
_entity.id
_entity.type
_entity.pdbx_description
1 polymer ?
#
loop_
_entity_poly.entity_id
_entity_poly.type
_entity_poly.pdbx_seq_one_letter_code
_entity_poly.pdbx_strand_id
1 'polypeptide(L)'
;MTGHRIVIAQFCDDVRQEIGNKFSLMGCYGTDLYVPAFPITLPKLCAFVHVRTPREQPFGRLTLKLVRGEEVLSELVANPDKLNAGEAPPDWARWLSMTGILAVTPFHATRACRLRVLAETESGTIESGQFLIDRMHA
;
A
#
# COMPACT_ATOMS: atom_id res chain seq x y z
N MET A 1 -5.53 -26.78 2.71
CA MET A 1 -5.08 -25.87 1.63
C MET A 1 -4.51 -24.61 2.26
N THR A 2 -3.25 -24.37 2.02
CA THR A 2 -2.63 -23.11 2.46
C THR A 2 -3.12 -21.98 1.56
N GLY A 3 -3.70 -20.96 2.14
CA GLY A 3 -4.07 -19.75 1.41
C GLY A 3 -2.83 -18.95 1.02
N HIS A 4 -3.02 -17.98 0.14
CA HIS A 4 -1.95 -17.09 -0.32
C HIS A 4 -1.96 -15.78 0.45
N ARG A 5 -0.79 -15.21 0.67
CA ARG A 5 -0.63 -13.84 1.11
C ARG A 5 -1.09 -12.89 0.02
N ILE A 6 -1.78 -11.83 0.42
CA ILE A 6 -2.35 -10.86 -0.51
C ILE A 6 -1.96 -9.46 -0.05
N VAL A 7 -1.60 -8.60 -1.03
CA VAL A 7 -1.41 -7.18 -0.81
C VAL A 7 -2.34 -6.41 -1.72
N ILE A 8 -3.10 -5.48 -1.13
CA ILE A 8 -4.03 -4.61 -1.85
C ILE A 8 -3.63 -3.18 -1.52
N ALA A 9 -3.57 -2.32 -2.53
CA ALA A 9 -3.26 -0.91 -2.37
C ALA A 9 -4.34 -0.06 -3.01
N GLN A 10 -4.83 0.93 -2.27
CA GLN A 10 -5.72 1.96 -2.75
C GLN A 10 -4.98 3.28 -2.75
N PHE A 11 -4.84 3.92 -3.91
CA PHE A 11 -4.20 5.21 -4.02
C PHE A 11 -5.22 6.32 -3.80
N CYS A 12 -4.82 7.34 -3.05
CA CYS A 12 -5.70 8.46 -2.69
C CYS A 12 -4.86 9.70 -2.38
N ASP A 13 -5.54 10.84 -2.25
CA ASP A 13 -4.88 12.09 -1.91
C ASP A 13 -4.42 12.12 -0.46
N ASP A 14 -5.24 11.60 0.44
CA ASP A 14 -4.93 11.60 1.87
C ASP A 14 -5.69 10.49 2.60
N VAL A 15 -5.16 10.12 3.76
CA VAL A 15 -5.76 9.14 4.66
C VAL A 15 -5.88 9.76 6.04
N ARG A 16 -7.04 9.67 6.64
CA ARG A 16 -7.28 10.13 8.00
C ARG A 16 -7.64 8.96 8.89
N GLN A 17 -6.95 8.86 10.04
CA GLN A 17 -7.28 7.87 11.05
C GLN A 17 -8.45 8.36 11.88
N GLU A 18 -9.47 7.54 12.01
CA GLU A 18 -10.69 7.85 12.74
C GLU A 18 -10.71 7.13 14.10
N ILE A 19 -11.62 7.54 14.96
CA ILE A 19 -11.87 6.84 16.21
C ILE A 19 -12.46 5.47 15.91
N GLY A 20 -12.03 4.43 16.62
CA GLY A 20 -12.56 3.08 16.45
C GLY A 20 -11.78 2.24 15.43
N ASN A 21 -10.49 2.49 15.29
CA ASN A 21 -9.59 1.71 14.41
C ASN A 21 -10.04 1.66 12.96
N LYS A 22 -10.54 2.77 12.45
CA LYS A 22 -10.97 2.88 11.06
C LYS A 22 -10.33 4.08 10.39
N PHE A 23 -10.42 4.11 9.06
CA PHE A 23 -9.77 5.13 8.25
C PHE A 23 -10.76 5.76 7.29
N SER A 24 -10.54 7.03 7.00
CA SER A 24 -11.21 7.73 5.92
C SER A 24 -10.18 8.05 4.84
N LEU A 25 -10.50 7.66 3.61
CA LEU A 25 -9.66 7.95 2.45
C LEU A 25 -10.29 9.08 1.66
N MET A 26 -9.49 10.10 1.37
CA MET A 26 -9.95 11.28 0.65
C MET A 26 -9.35 11.31 -0.74
N GLY A 27 -10.19 11.52 -1.76
CA GLY A 27 -9.74 11.59 -3.13
C GLY A 27 -9.15 10.27 -3.63
N CYS A 28 -9.95 9.21 -3.59
CA CYS A 28 -9.49 7.91 -4.09
C CYS A 28 -9.40 7.92 -5.61
N TYR A 29 -8.25 7.47 -6.10
CA TYR A 29 -8.07 7.22 -7.53
C TYR A 29 -8.57 5.82 -7.86
N GLY A 30 -8.90 5.62 -9.13
CA GLY A 30 -9.12 4.27 -9.64
C GLY A 30 -7.77 3.57 -9.88
N THR A 31 -7.66 2.88 -11.00
CA THR A 31 -6.41 2.21 -11.39
C THR A 31 -5.45 3.16 -12.10
N ASP A 32 -5.95 4.31 -12.54
CA ASP A 32 -5.20 5.25 -13.37
C ASP A 32 -5.42 6.69 -12.92
N LEU A 33 -4.44 7.53 -13.16
CA LEU A 33 -4.54 8.99 -13.08
C LEU A 33 -4.08 9.57 -14.40
N TYR A 34 -4.98 10.28 -15.09
CA TYR A 34 -4.65 10.98 -16.32
C TYR A 34 -4.51 12.47 -16.06
N VAL A 35 -3.41 13.04 -16.51
CA VAL A 35 -3.08 14.44 -16.28
C VAL A 35 -3.00 15.18 -17.62
N PRO A 36 -3.27 16.51 -17.66
CA PRO A 36 -3.22 17.26 -18.92
C PRO A 36 -1.83 17.30 -19.55
N ALA A 37 -0.80 17.41 -18.73
CA ALA A 37 0.59 17.51 -19.21
C ALA A 37 1.56 17.19 -18.06
N PHE A 38 2.80 16.85 -18.41
CA PHE A 38 3.91 16.75 -17.48
C PHE A 38 4.80 17.99 -17.60
N PRO A 39 5.55 18.38 -16.55
CA PRO A 39 5.60 17.76 -15.24
C PRO A 39 4.37 18.05 -14.37
N ILE A 40 4.12 17.19 -13.40
CA ILE A 40 3.08 17.41 -12.39
C ILE A 40 3.66 17.31 -10.99
N THR A 41 3.03 18.01 -10.07
CA THR A 41 3.31 17.86 -8.64
C THR A 41 1.99 17.73 -7.90
N LEU A 42 1.82 16.62 -7.20
CA LEU A 42 0.72 16.44 -6.27
C LEU A 42 1.23 16.82 -4.88
N PRO A 43 0.48 17.63 -4.11
CA PRO A 43 0.91 18.01 -2.76
C PRO A 43 1.16 16.78 -1.88
N LYS A 44 0.39 15.72 -2.10
CA LYS A 44 0.50 14.48 -1.36
C LYS A 44 -0.11 13.35 -2.18
N LEU A 45 0.55 12.19 -2.16
CA LEU A 45 0.01 10.96 -2.71
C LEU A 45 0.15 9.87 -1.67
N CYS A 46 -0.95 9.19 -1.36
CA CYS A 46 -0.96 8.11 -0.39
C CYS A 46 -1.32 6.79 -1.05
N ALA A 47 -0.71 5.73 -0.56
CA ALA A 47 -1.16 4.37 -0.80
C ALA A 47 -1.64 3.80 0.53
N PHE A 48 -2.93 3.49 0.60
CA PHE A 48 -3.53 2.79 1.72
C PHE A 48 -3.39 1.30 1.42
N VAL A 49 -2.59 0.60 2.23
CA VAL A 49 -2.16 -0.76 1.94
C VAL A 49 -2.75 -1.72 2.95
N HIS A 50 -3.37 -2.77 2.46
CA HIS A 50 -3.90 -3.85 3.26
C HIS A 50 -3.18 -5.13 2.88
N VAL A 51 -2.55 -5.79 3.88
CA VAL A 51 -1.80 -7.03 3.67
C VAL A 51 -2.40 -8.09 4.57
N ARG A 52 -2.56 -9.30 4.05
CA ARG A 52 -3.01 -10.40 4.87
C ARG A 52 -2.23 -11.66 4.59
N THR A 53 -2.19 -12.51 5.59
CA THR A 53 -1.52 -13.81 5.53
C THR A 53 -2.41 -14.86 6.19
N PRO A 54 -2.34 -16.12 5.75
CA PRO A 54 -3.01 -17.19 6.48
C PRO A 54 -2.57 -17.24 7.94
N ARG A 55 -3.48 -17.56 8.84
CA ARG A 55 -3.21 -17.60 10.27
C ARG A 55 -2.07 -18.54 10.63
N GLU A 56 -1.96 -19.66 9.94
CA GLU A 56 -0.92 -20.65 10.15
C GLU A 56 0.44 -20.21 9.60
N GLN A 57 0.50 -19.07 8.91
CA GLN A 57 1.72 -18.55 8.32
C GLN A 57 1.89 -17.07 8.67
N PRO A 58 2.07 -16.71 9.96
CA PRO A 58 2.24 -15.33 10.34
C PRO A 58 3.47 -14.71 9.69
N PHE A 59 3.48 -13.39 9.54
CA PHE A 59 4.65 -12.70 8.99
C PHE A 59 5.81 -12.78 9.97
N GLY A 60 6.94 -13.29 9.50
CA GLY A 60 8.20 -13.21 10.24
C GLY A 60 8.92 -11.91 9.97
N ARG A 61 8.68 -11.33 8.79
CA ARG A 61 9.21 -10.03 8.37
C ARG A 61 8.23 -9.40 7.40
N LEU A 62 8.02 -8.10 7.52
CA LEU A 62 7.17 -7.36 6.58
C LEU A 62 7.69 -5.95 6.40
N THR A 63 8.02 -5.60 5.17
CA THR A 63 8.39 -4.24 4.77
C THR A 63 7.52 -3.86 3.58
N LEU A 64 6.82 -2.73 3.68
CA LEU A 64 6.01 -2.19 2.59
C LEU A 64 6.80 -1.10 1.89
N LYS A 65 6.81 -1.13 0.56
CA LYS A 65 7.49 -0.12 -0.26
C LYS A 65 6.57 0.35 -1.37
N LEU A 66 6.50 1.66 -1.52
CA LEU A 66 5.89 2.28 -2.69
C LEU A 66 7.01 2.59 -3.67
N VAL A 67 6.95 2.01 -4.86
CA VAL A 67 8.05 2.10 -5.83
C VAL A 67 7.58 2.63 -7.17
N ARG A 68 8.49 3.34 -7.83
CA ARG A 68 8.37 3.76 -9.22
C ARG A 68 9.58 3.18 -9.96
N GLY A 69 9.36 2.10 -10.73
CA GLY A 69 10.46 1.32 -11.26
C GLY A 69 11.29 0.73 -10.12
N GLU A 70 12.56 1.09 -10.07
CA GLU A 70 13.46 0.67 -8.99
C GLU A 70 13.59 1.71 -7.86
N GLU A 71 12.97 2.88 -8.04
CA GLU A 71 13.02 3.95 -7.06
C GLU A 71 12.03 3.72 -5.93
N VAL A 72 12.50 3.71 -4.70
CA VAL A 72 11.64 3.61 -3.52
C VAL A 72 11.21 5.02 -3.11
N LEU A 73 9.90 5.29 -3.21
CA LEU A 73 9.33 6.61 -2.88
C LEU A 73 8.95 6.70 -1.41
N SER A 74 8.52 5.59 -0.81
CA SER A 74 8.11 5.54 0.58
C SER A 74 8.28 4.11 1.09
N GLU A 75 8.59 3.97 2.37
CA GLU A 75 8.87 2.68 2.98
C GLU A 75 8.33 2.63 4.40
N LEU A 76 7.75 1.50 4.76
CA LEU A 76 7.26 1.23 6.10
C LEU A 76 7.75 -0.15 6.53
N VAL A 77 8.61 -0.18 7.53
CA VAL A 77 9.08 -1.44 8.13
C VAL A 77 8.14 -1.77 9.28
N ALA A 78 7.41 -2.87 9.14
CA ALA A 78 6.53 -3.34 10.19
C ALA A 78 7.32 -4.21 11.17
N ASN A 79 7.08 -3.98 12.46
CA ASN A 79 7.65 -4.83 13.49
C ASN A 79 6.70 -6.01 13.72
N PRO A 80 7.12 -7.28 13.43
CA PRO A 80 6.26 -8.43 13.63
C PRO A 80 5.76 -8.57 15.07
N ASP A 81 6.57 -8.19 16.04
CA ASP A 81 6.16 -8.25 17.45
C ASP A 81 5.01 -7.29 17.74
N LYS A 82 4.99 -6.12 17.09
CA LYS A 82 3.86 -5.18 17.19
C LYS A 82 2.64 -5.64 16.42
N LEU A 83 2.83 -6.34 15.31
CA LEU A 83 1.73 -6.96 14.57
C LEU A 83 0.99 -7.98 15.43
N ASN A 84 1.73 -8.63 16.32
CA ASN A 84 1.21 -9.66 17.21
C ASN A 84 0.81 -9.12 18.60
N ALA A 85 1.06 -7.82 18.87
CA ALA A 85 0.80 -7.19 20.16
C ALA A 85 -0.58 -6.55 20.26
N GLY A 86 -1.34 -6.47 19.18
CA GLY A 86 -2.72 -6.00 19.18
C GLY A 86 -3.66 -7.06 19.72
N GLU A 87 -4.95 -6.76 19.69
CA GLU A 87 -5.96 -7.76 20.03
C GLU A 87 -5.74 -8.99 19.14
N ALA A 88 -5.54 -10.14 19.77
CA ALA A 88 -5.44 -11.38 19.04
C ALA A 88 -6.74 -11.59 18.27
N PRO A 89 -6.68 -11.93 16.96
CA PRO A 89 -7.88 -12.20 16.22
C PRO A 89 -8.62 -13.39 16.84
N PRO A 90 -9.95 -13.44 16.72
CA PRO A 90 -10.72 -14.58 17.24
C PRO A 90 -10.16 -15.90 16.71
N ASP A 91 -10.31 -16.96 17.49
CA ASP A 91 -9.80 -18.29 17.14
C ASP A 91 -10.32 -18.81 15.80
N TRP A 92 -11.52 -18.36 15.40
CA TRP A 92 -12.10 -18.75 14.11
C TRP A 92 -11.56 -17.95 12.92
N ALA A 93 -10.82 -16.89 13.17
CA ALA A 93 -10.26 -16.07 12.08
C ALA A 93 -9.19 -16.86 11.32
N ARG A 94 -9.34 -16.92 10.01
CA ARG A 94 -8.42 -17.66 9.13
C ARG A 94 -7.25 -16.81 8.65
N TRP A 95 -7.36 -15.49 8.81
CA TRP A 95 -6.41 -14.53 8.25
C TRP A 95 -5.91 -13.59 9.34
N LEU A 96 -4.64 -13.24 9.21
CA LEU A 96 -4.04 -12.13 9.96
C LEU A 96 -3.86 -10.99 8.99
N SER A 97 -4.27 -9.79 9.38
CA SER A 97 -4.26 -8.62 8.50
C SER A 97 -3.48 -7.47 9.12
N MET A 98 -2.84 -6.69 8.26
CA MET A 98 -2.19 -5.44 8.65
C MET A 98 -2.55 -4.35 7.65
N THR A 99 -2.75 -3.14 8.14
CA THR A 99 -2.96 -1.95 7.33
C THR A 99 -1.77 -1.01 7.51
N GLY A 100 -1.25 -0.49 6.40
CA GLY A 100 -0.18 0.49 6.40
C GLY A 100 -0.51 1.65 5.47
N ILE A 101 0.07 2.80 5.75
CA ILE A 101 -0.06 3.99 4.92
C ILE A 101 1.32 4.38 4.44
N LEU A 102 1.48 4.47 3.11
CA LEU A 102 2.70 4.96 2.47
C LEU A 102 2.37 6.32 1.85
N ALA A 103 3.10 7.35 2.25
CA ALA A 103 2.83 8.71 1.79
C ALA A 103 4.06 9.32 1.14
N VAL A 104 3.82 10.07 0.07
CA VAL A 104 4.85 10.85 -0.64
C VAL A 104 4.39 12.30 -0.65
N THR A 105 5.18 13.19 -0.04
CA THR A 105 4.84 14.60 0.13
C THR A 105 6.04 15.48 -0.20
N PRO A 106 6.07 16.18 -1.34
CA PRO A 106 5.16 16.08 -2.47
C PRO A 106 5.48 14.89 -3.38
N PHE A 107 4.54 14.54 -4.22
CA PHE A 107 4.79 13.60 -5.31
C PHE A 107 5.03 14.38 -6.60
N HIS A 108 6.15 14.12 -7.25
CA HIS A 108 6.54 14.82 -8.47
C HIS A 108 6.81 13.82 -9.59
N ALA A 109 6.27 14.07 -10.77
CA ALA A 109 6.50 13.25 -11.93
C ALA A 109 6.76 14.12 -13.15
N THR A 110 7.83 13.80 -13.87
CA THR A 110 8.22 14.51 -15.11
C THR A 110 7.70 13.83 -16.36
N ARG A 111 7.26 12.59 -16.23
CA ARG A 111 6.77 11.77 -17.34
C ARG A 111 5.82 10.70 -16.81
N ALA A 112 5.14 10.01 -17.73
CA ALA A 112 4.30 8.87 -17.38
C ALA A 112 5.07 7.85 -16.57
N CYS A 113 4.42 7.27 -15.59
CA CYS A 113 5.04 6.30 -14.69
C CYS A 113 4.02 5.32 -14.15
N ARG A 114 4.52 4.23 -13.61
CA ARG A 114 3.71 3.21 -12.94
C ARG A 114 4.22 3.03 -11.52
N LEU A 115 3.29 3.06 -10.58
CA LEU A 115 3.59 2.87 -9.18
C LEU A 115 3.10 1.49 -8.75
N ARG A 116 3.86 0.84 -7.87
CA ARG A 116 3.50 -0.45 -7.29
C ARG A 116 3.78 -0.41 -5.80
N VAL A 117 3.03 -1.19 -5.06
CA VAL A 117 3.36 -1.46 -3.65
C VAL A 117 3.93 -2.86 -3.56
N LEU A 118 5.09 -2.96 -2.96
CA LEU A 118 5.77 -4.23 -2.69
C LEU A 118 5.63 -4.56 -1.21
N ALA A 119 5.35 -5.81 -0.91
CA ALA A 119 5.39 -6.33 0.45
C ALA A 119 6.51 -7.37 0.51
N GLU A 120 7.62 -7.01 1.14
CA GLU A 120 8.75 -7.90 1.33
C GLU A 120 8.56 -8.71 2.60
N THR A 121 8.53 -10.01 2.47
CA THR A 121 8.29 -10.92 3.59
C THR A 121 9.48 -11.89 3.76
N GLU A 122 9.44 -12.69 4.82
CA GLU A 122 10.45 -13.74 5.04
C GLU A 122 10.41 -14.81 3.95
N SER A 123 9.30 -14.91 3.19
CA SER A 123 9.13 -15.91 2.12
C SER A 123 9.27 -15.32 0.71
N GLY A 124 9.65 -14.06 0.60
CA GLY A 124 9.78 -13.38 -0.70
C GLY A 124 8.90 -12.15 -0.78
N THR A 125 8.85 -11.56 -1.96
CA THR A 125 8.15 -10.30 -2.22
C THR A 125 6.86 -10.57 -2.99
N ILE A 126 5.77 -9.96 -2.52
CA ILE A 126 4.50 -9.93 -3.24
C ILE A 126 4.18 -8.49 -3.60
N GLU A 127 3.43 -8.27 -4.67
CA GLU A 127 3.15 -6.92 -5.13
C GLU A 127 1.66 -6.70 -5.37
N SER A 128 1.25 -5.44 -5.23
CA SER A 128 -0.09 -4.99 -5.59
C SER A 128 -0.20 -4.84 -7.11
N GLY A 129 -1.41 -4.58 -7.59
CA GLY A 129 -1.59 -4.11 -8.95
C GLY A 129 -0.88 -2.77 -9.18
N GLN A 130 -0.72 -2.41 -10.45
CA GLN A 130 -0.04 -1.18 -10.84
C GLN A 130 -1.01 0.00 -10.86
N PHE A 131 -0.50 1.18 -10.47
CA PHE A 131 -1.20 2.45 -10.62
C PHE A 131 -0.51 3.26 -11.70
N LEU A 132 -1.21 3.52 -12.81
CA LEU A 132 -0.67 4.22 -13.96
C LEU A 132 -0.93 5.72 -13.84
N ILE A 133 0.11 6.53 -14.04
CA ILE A 133 -0.02 7.98 -14.22
C ILE A 133 0.43 8.29 -15.64
N ASP A 134 -0.46 8.83 -16.44
CA ASP A 134 -0.19 9.10 -17.84
C ASP A 134 -0.88 10.40 -18.29
N ARG A 135 -0.52 10.83 -19.49
CA ARG A 135 -1.10 12.02 -20.08
C ARG A 135 -2.46 11.71 -20.70
N MET A 136 -3.38 12.64 -20.52
CA MET A 136 -4.67 12.58 -21.17
C MET A 136 -4.49 12.69 -22.70
N HIS A 137 -5.09 11.76 -23.44
CA HIS A 137 -5.12 11.84 -24.89
C HIS A 137 -6.37 12.59 -25.32
N ALA A 138 -6.19 13.59 -26.14
CA ALA A 138 -7.30 14.37 -26.70
C ALA A 138 -8.07 13.55 -27.74
#